data_e0070dcb19c3e973fe1a0fc514c21cee
#
_entry.id   e0070dcb19c3e973fe1a0fc514c21cee
#
_cell.length_a   1.000
_cell.length_b   1.000
_cell.length_c   1.000
_cell.angle_alpha   90.00
_cell.angle_beta   90.00
_cell.angle_gamma   90.00
#
_symmetry.space_group_name_H-M   'P 1'
#
loop_
_entity.id
_entity.type
_entity.pdbx_description
1 polymer ?
#
loop_
_entity_poly.entity_id
_entity_poly.type
_entity_poly.pdbx_seq_one_letter_code
_entity_poly.pdbx_strand_id
1 'polypeptide(L)'
;MENQIVMKERDMEKVTARQKVFKILGLILTYTFLGVMALIVLFPFYWMIISSLKSIEEYRLSVPTFLPGSKITNASGQVVNFDIMWGNYASAFTAAKLGQYFVNTLYVGIISTVLSLVITVLTAFVFARLEFKGKNLLFAGLLATMMIPGEMFTISNYQTVKMLGWENKFIVLIIPFLVSVFYVYLLRNNFMQIPNELYYAAKVDGTSDLKYLWKVMIPLALPTLISITILKMMGSWNSYMWPRLVANDDLHKLITNGLRGEAFTDADTGEVDYPRQMAAVAIVSAPLFLVFIFLRKYIMKGVSRSGIKG
;
A
#
# COMPACT_ATOMS: atom_id res chain seq x y z
N MET A 1 -7.96 -9.38 -67.57
CA MET A 1 -8.60 -8.86 -66.34
C MET A 1 -8.64 -9.90 -65.24
N GLU A 2 -9.02 -11.13 -65.53
CA GLU A 2 -9.17 -12.22 -64.54
C GLU A 2 -7.84 -12.54 -63.79
N ASN A 3 -6.72 -12.62 -64.50
CA ASN A 3 -5.40 -12.87 -63.90
C ASN A 3 -4.89 -11.73 -62.99
N GLN A 4 -5.33 -10.50 -63.17
CA GLN A 4 -4.96 -9.38 -62.29
C GLN A 4 -5.78 -9.38 -60.99
N ILE A 5 -7.03 -9.85 -61.04
CA ILE A 5 -7.89 -9.99 -59.87
C ILE A 5 -7.38 -11.11 -58.96
N VAL A 6 -7.02 -12.25 -59.52
CA VAL A 6 -6.47 -13.41 -58.80
C VAL A 6 -5.13 -13.09 -58.15
N MET A 7 -4.26 -12.31 -58.79
CA MET A 7 -2.99 -11.84 -58.20
C MET A 7 -3.23 -10.89 -57.03
N LYS A 8 -4.20 -9.98 -57.15
CA LYS A 8 -4.54 -9.01 -56.07
C LYS A 8 -5.17 -9.69 -54.85
N GLU A 9 -5.99 -10.72 -55.05
CA GLU A 9 -6.55 -11.53 -53.96
C GLU A 9 -5.45 -12.34 -53.23
N ARG A 10 -4.52 -12.97 -53.96
CA ARG A 10 -3.38 -13.69 -53.38
C ARG A 10 -2.45 -12.77 -52.56
N ASP A 11 -2.23 -11.54 -53.00
CA ASP A 11 -1.42 -10.58 -52.28
C ASP A 11 -2.14 -10.07 -51.02
N MET A 12 -3.45 -9.90 -51.05
CA MET A 12 -4.26 -9.54 -49.91
C MET A 12 -4.30 -10.67 -48.84
N GLU A 13 -4.42 -11.93 -49.26
CA GLU A 13 -4.32 -13.09 -48.35
C GLU A 13 -2.96 -13.21 -47.69
N LYS A 14 -1.87 -12.98 -48.44
CA LYS A 14 -0.51 -12.97 -47.89
C LYS A 14 -0.30 -11.83 -46.87
N VAL A 15 -0.83 -10.64 -47.12
CA VAL A 15 -0.77 -9.50 -46.21
C VAL A 15 -1.56 -9.78 -44.93
N THR A 16 -2.76 -10.36 -45.03
CA THR A 16 -3.57 -10.75 -43.85
C THR A 16 -2.93 -11.89 -43.06
N ALA A 17 -2.33 -12.88 -43.73
CA ALA A 17 -1.59 -13.96 -43.03
C ALA A 17 -0.37 -13.41 -42.30
N ARG A 18 0.41 -12.52 -42.91
CA ARG A 18 1.56 -11.87 -42.30
C ARG A 18 1.16 -11.01 -41.07
N GLN A 19 0.06 -10.26 -41.19
CA GLN A 19 -0.47 -9.47 -40.07
C GLN A 19 -0.91 -10.35 -38.92
N LYS A 20 -1.56 -11.51 -39.18
CA LYS A 20 -1.91 -12.50 -38.14
C LYS A 20 -0.68 -13.06 -37.45
N VAL A 21 0.37 -13.42 -38.22
CA VAL A 21 1.64 -13.90 -37.62
C VAL A 21 2.29 -12.84 -36.73
N PHE A 22 2.40 -11.59 -37.19
CA PHE A 22 2.95 -10.51 -36.37
C PHE A 22 2.12 -10.24 -35.14
N LYS A 23 0.79 -10.33 -35.19
CA LYS A 23 -0.11 -10.21 -34.03
C LYS A 23 0.12 -11.33 -33.03
N ILE A 24 0.25 -12.58 -33.51
CA ILE A 24 0.51 -13.74 -32.64
C ILE A 24 1.89 -13.61 -31.99
N LEU A 25 2.93 -13.27 -32.74
CA LEU A 25 4.28 -13.04 -32.22
C LEU A 25 4.29 -11.91 -31.18
N GLY A 26 3.58 -10.81 -31.46
CA GLY A 26 3.42 -9.71 -30.51
C GLY A 26 2.72 -10.15 -29.23
N LEU A 27 1.67 -10.96 -29.32
CA LEU A 27 0.99 -11.52 -28.14
C LEU A 27 1.91 -12.45 -27.35
N ILE A 28 2.63 -13.36 -28.02
CA ILE A 28 3.58 -14.27 -27.36
C ILE A 28 4.65 -13.45 -26.62
N LEU A 29 5.26 -12.48 -27.30
CA LEU A 29 6.28 -11.62 -26.68
C LEU A 29 5.72 -10.87 -25.44
N THR A 30 4.52 -10.29 -25.59
CA THR A 30 3.85 -9.57 -24.50
C THR A 30 3.58 -10.49 -23.31
N TYR A 31 2.97 -11.67 -23.54
CA TYR A 31 2.67 -12.58 -22.44
C TYR A 31 3.93 -13.22 -21.83
N THR A 32 4.97 -13.48 -22.62
CA THR A 32 6.27 -13.93 -22.11
C THR A 32 6.88 -12.85 -21.22
N PHE A 33 6.91 -11.60 -21.68
CA PHE A 33 7.41 -10.48 -20.87
C PHE A 33 6.61 -10.32 -19.58
N LEU A 34 5.28 -10.31 -19.65
CA LEU A 34 4.41 -10.22 -18.48
C LEU A 34 4.61 -11.40 -17.52
N GLY A 35 4.80 -12.61 -18.06
CA GLY A 35 5.08 -13.82 -17.27
C GLY A 35 6.40 -13.73 -16.51
N VAL A 36 7.46 -13.29 -17.19
CA VAL A 36 8.78 -13.09 -16.55
C VAL A 36 8.68 -12.01 -15.47
N MET A 37 8.04 -10.88 -15.77
CA MET A 37 7.85 -9.82 -14.76
C MET A 37 7.01 -10.29 -13.57
N ALA A 38 5.97 -11.09 -13.82
CA ALA A 38 5.17 -11.68 -12.74
C ALA A 38 6.00 -12.62 -11.86
N LEU A 39 6.86 -13.46 -12.45
CA LEU A 39 7.76 -14.34 -11.69
C LEU A 39 8.74 -13.54 -10.83
N ILE A 40 9.35 -12.48 -11.37
CA ILE A 40 10.25 -11.61 -10.63
C ILE A 40 9.56 -10.96 -9.43
N VAL A 41 8.31 -10.48 -9.62
CA VAL A 41 7.53 -9.85 -8.55
C VAL A 41 7.05 -10.87 -7.51
N LEU A 42 6.67 -12.07 -7.92
CA LEU A 42 6.15 -13.11 -7.02
C LEU A 42 7.26 -13.85 -6.26
N PHE A 43 8.48 -13.90 -6.81
CA PHE A 43 9.59 -14.65 -6.23
C PHE A 43 9.92 -14.27 -4.77
N PRO A 44 10.01 -12.98 -4.37
CA PRO A 44 10.26 -12.62 -2.97
C PRO A 44 9.18 -13.13 -2.02
N PHE A 45 7.91 -13.13 -2.43
CA PHE A 45 6.80 -13.66 -1.61
C PHE A 45 6.86 -15.19 -1.51
N TYR A 46 7.14 -15.85 -2.62
CA TYR A 46 7.38 -17.29 -2.62
C TYR A 46 8.53 -17.63 -1.66
N TRP A 47 9.67 -16.93 -1.79
CA TRP A 47 10.84 -17.14 -0.94
C TRP A 47 10.54 -16.91 0.54
N MET A 48 9.80 -15.85 0.87
CA MET A 48 9.32 -15.56 2.23
C MET A 48 8.52 -16.73 2.80
N ILE A 49 7.54 -17.25 2.05
CA ILE A 49 6.68 -18.34 2.52
C ILE A 49 7.47 -19.63 2.70
N ILE A 50 8.28 -20.06 1.73
CA ILE A 50 9.05 -21.30 1.88
C ILE A 50 10.10 -21.17 3.00
N SER A 51 10.74 -20.01 3.15
CA SER A 51 11.72 -19.78 4.21
C SER A 51 11.07 -19.79 5.59
N SER A 52 9.85 -19.29 5.73
CA SER A 52 9.11 -19.31 7.01
C SER A 52 8.77 -20.72 7.50
N LEU A 53 8.76 -21.70 6.60
CA LEU A 53 8.45 -23.10 6.88
C LEU A 53 9.68 -23.98 7.07
N LYS A 54 10.89 -23.42 6.95
CA LYS A 54 12.15 -24.16 7.15
C LYS A 54 12.55 -24.19 8.60
N SER A 55 13.36 -25.19 8.96
CA SER A 55 14.16 -25.13 10.18
C SER A 55 15.33 -24.17 10.00
N ILE A 56 15.94 -23.73 11.10
CA ILE A 56 17.12 -22.82 11.03
C ILE A 56 18.30 -23.50 10.38
N GLU A 57 18.47 -24.83 10.59
CA GLU A 57 19.51 -25.65 10.00
C GLU A 57 19.33 -25.76 8.49
N GLU A 58 18.09 -25.99 8.00
CA GLU A 58 17.79 -26.04 6.57
C GLU A 58 18.01 -24.66 5.91
N TYR A 59 17.63 -23.57 6.60
CA TYR A 59 17.81 -22.22 6.08
C TYR A 59 19.28 -21.84 5.92
N ARG A 60 20.16 -22.33 6.81
CA ARG A 60 21.60 -22.03 6.82
C ARG A 60 22.43 -22.87 5.85
N LEU A 61 21.81 -23.77 5.10
CA LEU A 61 22.56 -24.54 4.10
C LEU A 61 23.25 -23.63 3.09
N SER A 62 24.48 -23.98 2.73
CA SER A 62 25.27 -23.25 1.72
C SER A 62 24.61 -23.25 0.33
N VAL A 63 23.81 -24.29 0.02
CA VAL A 63 22.98 -24.34 -1.17
C VAL A 63 21.53 -24.26 -0.73
N PRO A 64 20.81 -23.17 -1.09
CA PRO A 64 19.43 -22.99 -0.67
C PRO A 64 18.49 -24.04 -1.27
N THR A 65 17.59 -24.58 -0.45
CA THR A 65 16.51 -25.44 -0.91
C THR A 65 15.32 -24.60 -1.39
N PHE A 66 14.67 -25.02 -2.47
CA PHE A 66 13.49 -24.33 -3.01
C PHE A 66 12.16 -24.84 -2.44
N LEU A 67 12.19 -25.87 -1.61
CA LEU A 67 11.03 -26.40 -0.89
C LEU A 67 11.40 -26.61 0.58
N PRO A 68 10.51 -26.34 1.54
CA PRO A 68 10.74 -26.65 2.94
C PRO A 68 10.62 -28.15 3.19
N GLY A 69 11.31 -28.67 4.21
CA GLY A 69 11.31 -30.10 4.53
C GLY A 69 12.07 -30.94 3.52
N SER A 70 13.10 -30.41 2.90
CA SER A 70 13.88 -31.06 1.86
C SER A 70 14.73 -32.21 2.43
N LYS A 71 14.94 -33.24 1.63
CA LYS A 71 15.88 -34.30 1.90
C LYS A 71 17.19 -34.01 1.17
N ILE A 72 18.28 -33.94 1.91
CA ILE A 72 19.59 -33.59 1.34
C ILE A 72 20.59 -34.66 1.74
N THR A 73 21.46 -35.02 0.81
CA THR A 73 22.63 -35.84 1.11
C THR A 73 23.80 -34.92 1.43
N ASN A 74 24.32 -34.97 2.66
CA ASN A 74 25.48 -34.18 3.07
C ASN A 74 26.77 -34.68 2.40
N ALA A 75 27.87 -33.93 2.58
CA ALA A 75 29.17 -34.28 2.02
C ALA A 75 29.71 -35.64 2.50
N SER A 76 29.15 -36.17 3.62
CA SER A 76 29.51 -37.50 4.18
C SER A 76 28.65 -38.61 3.63
N GLY A 77 27.75 -38.33 2.66
CA GLY A 77 26.84 -39.34 2.06
C GLY A 77 25.61 -39.69 2.91
N GLN A 78 25.40 -38.98 4.03
CA GLN A 78 24.23 -39.21 4.89
C GLN A 78 23.03 -38.38 4.40
N VAL A 79 21.85 -39.01 4.39
CA VAL A 79 20.59 -38.35 4.07
C VAL A 79 20.07 -37.63 5.32
N VAL A 80 20.01 -36.29 5.26
CA VAL A 80 19.40 -35.45 6.28
C VAL A 80 17.99 -35.11 5.82
N ASN A 81 17.00 -35.42 6.64
CA ASN A 81 15.62 -35.03 6.41
C ASN A 81 15.29 -33.81 7.28
N PHE A 82 14.71 -32.79 6.68
CA PHE A 82 14.21 -31.64 7.41
C PHE A 82 12.69 -31.73 7.52
N ASP A 83 12.13 -31.21 8.61
CA ASP A 83 10.70 -31.17 8.83
C ASP A 83 10.14 -29.78 8.43
N ILE A 84 8.87 -29.76 8.05
CA ILE A 84 8.16 -28.50 7.78
C ILE A 84 7.77 -27.86 9.10
N MET A 85 8.33 -26.67 9.37
CA MET A 85 8.23 -25.96 10.65
C MET A 85 7.01 -25.05 10.73
N TRP A 86 5.79 -25.60 10.77
CA TRP A 86 4.57 -24.82 11.00
C TRP A 86 4.59 -24.04 12.33
N GLY A 87 5.31 -24.56 13.32
CA GLY A 87 5.49 -23.92 14.63
C GLY A 87 6.12 -22.53 14.57
N ASN A 88 6.86 -22.20 13.49
CA ASN A 88 7.45 -20.87 13.32
C ASN A 88 6.40 -19.75 13.33
N TYR A 89 5.19 -19.99 12.83
CA TYR A 89 4.12 -18.98 12.83
C TYR A 89 3.61 -18.68 14.25
N ALA A 90 3.38 -19.71 15.05
CA ALA A 90 2.93 -19.54 16.44
C ALA A 90 4.01 -18.88 17.30
N SER A 91 5.26 -19.33 17.18
CA SER A 91 6.39 -18.77 17.90
C SER A 91 6.71 -17.32 17.47
N ALA A 92 6.60 -17.01 16.18
CA ALA A 92 6.78 -15.64 15.68
C ALA A 92 5.72 -14.70 16.23
N PHE A 93 4.46 -15.14 16.28
CA PHE A 93 3.35 -14.34 16.81
C PHE A 93 3.58 -13.93 18.27
N THR A 94 4.08 -14.85 19.09
CA THR A 94 4.35 -14.61 20.51
C THR A 94 5.64 -13.85 20.75
N ALA A 95 6.74 -14.23 20.09
CA ALA A 95 8.05 -13.60 20.26
C ALA A 95 8.04 -12.11 19.91
N ALA A 96 7.41 -11.74 18.81
CA ALA A 96 7.31 -10.35 18.35
C ALA A 96 6.12 -9.59 18.94
N LYS A 97 5.35 -10.15 19.88
CA LYS A 97 4.14 -9.52 20.46
C LYS A 97 3.17 -9.01 19.38
N LEU A 98 3.05 -9.74 18.25
CA LEU A 98 2.33 -9.27 17.07
C LEU A 98 0.87 -8.95 17.34
N GLY A 99 0.22 -9.67 18.28
CA GLY A 99 -1.17 -9.40 18.66
C GLY A 99 -1.36 -7.99 19.22
N GLN A 100 -0.49 -7.56 20.12
CA GLN A 100 -0.54 -6.21 20.70
C GLN A 100 -0.24 -5.14 19.64
N TYR A 101 0.81 -5.32 18.86
CA TYR A 101 1.20 -4.35 17.83
C TYR A 101 0.18 -4.26 16.69
N PHE A 102 -0.52 -5.36 16.40
CA PHE A 102 -1.66 -5.38 15.48
C PHE A 102 -2.78 -4.46 15.97
N VAL A 103 -3.19 -4.61 17.23
CA VAL A 103 -4.23 -3.76 17.85
C VAL A 103 -3.79 -2.30 17.86
N ASN A 104 -2.55 -2.01 18.26
CA ASN A 104 -2.01 -0.65 18.25
C ASN A 104 -2.06 -0.04 16.84
N THR A 105 -1.65 -0.82 15.82
CA THR A 105 -1.64 -0.36 14.43
C THR A 105 -3.04 -0.09 13.91
N LEU A 106 -4.02 -0.95 14.24
CA LEU A 106 -5.42 -0.71 13.90
C LEU A 106 -5.97 0.53 14.61
N TYR A 107 -5.69 0.69 15.90
CA TYR A 107 -6.11 1.86 16.67
C TYR A 107 -5.58 3.15 16.05
N VAL A 108 -4.26 3.26 15.85
CA VAL A 108 -3.62 4.43 15.23
C VAL A 108 -4.14 4.62 13.80
N GLY A 109 -4.24 3.55 13.02
CA GLY A 109 -4.71 3.59 11.64
C GLY A 109 -6.14 4.10 11.52
N ILE A 110 -7.07 3.58 12.33
CA ILE A 110 -8.49 3.96 12.30
C ILE A 110 -8.64 5.42 12.75
N ILE A 111 -8.10 5.78 13.92
CA ILE A 111 -8.27 7.14 14.48
C ILE A 111 -7.63 8.17 13.54
N SER A 112 -6.39 7.95 13.09
CA SER A 112 -5.73 8.88 12.17
C SER A 112 -6.45 8.99 10.82
N THR A 113 -7.04 7.89 10.32
CA THR A 113 -7.79 7.91 9.06
C THR A 113 -9.10 8.70 9.20
N VAL A 114 -9.88 8.45 10.25
CA VAL A 114 -11.13 9.16 10.48
C VAL A 114 -10.89 10.66 10.64
N LEU A 115 -9.95 11.06 11.48
CA LEU A 115 -9.61 12.48 11.69
C LEU A 115 -9.08 13.12 10.41
N SER A 116 -8.20 12.43 9.70
CA SER A 116 -7.65 12.91 8.42
C SER A 116 -8.74 13.08 7.36
N LEU A 117 -9.71 12.16 7.28
CA LEU A 117 -10.83 12.27 6.35
C LEU A 117 -11.71 13.47 6.66
N VAL A 118 -12.02 13.72 7.93
CA VAL A 118 -12.81 14.91 8.33
C VAL A 118 -12.12 16.18 7.86
N ILE A 119 -10.81 16.35 8.17
CA ILE A 119 -10.03 17.50 7.73
C ILE A 119 -9.98 17.60 6.20
N THR A 120 -9.72 16.47 5.53
CA THR A 120 -9.63 16.41 4.06
C THR A 120 -10.94 16.83 3.40
N VAL A 121 -12.08 16.30 3.88
CA VAL A 121 -13.41 16.59 3.32
C VAL A 121 -13.76 18.05 3.49
N LEU A 122 -13.58 18.61 4.68
CA LEU A 122 -13.87 20.03 4.95
C LEU A 122 -12.97 20.94 4.11
N THR A 123 -11.67 20.68 4.10
CA THR A 123 -10.71 21.48 3.34
C THR A 123 -10.97 21.40 1.83
N ALA A 124 -11.18 20.18 1.31
CA ALA A 124 -11.50 19.99 -0.11
C ALA A 124 -12.80 20.69 -0.52
N PHE A 125 -13.82 20.67 0.35
CA PHE A 125 -15.08 21.37 0.12
C PHE A 125 -14.90 22.88 0.02
N VAL A 126 -14.20 23.49 1.00
CA VAL A 126 -13.88 24.92 1.01
C VAL A 126 -13.19 25.32 -0.30
N PHE A 127 -12.16 24.62 -0.69
CA PHE A 127 -11.42 24.92 -1.93
C PHE A 127 -12.15 24.52 -3.22
N ALA A 128 -13.19 23.68 -3.18
CA ALA A 128 -13.96 23.32 -4.36
C ALA A 128 -15.17 24.24 -4.59
N ARG A 129 -15.88 24.63 -3.53
CA ARG A 129 -17.19 25.30 -3.63
C ARG A 129 -17.25 26.71 -3.12
N LEU A 130 -16.58 27.00 -2.00
CA LEU A 130 -16.68 28.33 -1.43
C LEU A 130 -15.82 29.33 -2.22
N GLU A 131 -16.33 30.58 -2.32
CA GLU A 131 -15.62 31.69 -2.94
C GLU A 131 -15.12 32.65 -1.86
N PHE A 132 -13.80 32.88 -1.85
CA PHE A 132 -13.15 33.83 -0.95
C PHE A 132 -11.87 34.41 -1.58
N LYS A 133 -11.46 35.56 -1.11
CA LYS A 133 -10.27 36.27 -1.61
C LYS A 133 -9.00 35.45 -1.33
N GLY A 134 -8.16 35.24 -2.34
CA GLY A 134 -6.91 34.51 -2.21
C GLY A 134 -7.02 32.98 -2.30
N LYS A 135 -8.20 32.42 -2.56
CA LYS A 135 -8.45 30.98 -2.68
C LYS A 135 -7.39 30.25 -3.52
N ASN A 136 -7.15 30.74 -4.73
CA ASN A 136 -6.21 30.10 -5.65
C ASN A 136 -4.76 30.21 -5.20
N LEU A 137 -4.38 31.36 -4.61
CA LEU A 137 -3.03 31.57 -4.08
C LEU A 137 -2.77 30.66 -2.88
N LEU A 138 -3.71 30.58 -1.94
CA LEU A 138 -3.61 29.67 -0.79
C LEU A 138 -3.53 28.21 -1.24
N PHE A 139 -4.35 27.80 -2.21
CA PHE A 139 -4.31 26.44 -2.71
C PHE A 139 -2.99 26.14 -3.45
N ALA A 140 -2.48 27.07 -4.25
CA ALA A 140 -1.17 26.96 -4.88
C ALA A 140 -0.05 26.84 -3.84
N GLY A 141 -0.11 27.64 -2.76
CA GLY A 141 0.81 27.53 -1.63
C GLY A 141 0.78 26.16 -0.96
N LEU A 142 -0.42 25.60 -0.73
CA LEU A 142 -0.55 24.24 -0.22
C LEU A 142 0.09 23.21 -1.17
N LEU A 143 -0.15 23.32 -2.48
CA LEU A 143 0.48 22.42 -3.45
C LEU A 143 2.00 22.55 -3.48
N ALA A 144 2.53 23.76 -3.32
CA ALA A 144 3.97 23.99 -3.26
C ALA A 144 4.63 23.26 -2.07
N THR A 145 3.93 23.09 -0.95
CA THR A 145 4.46 22.30 0.19
C THR A 145 4.68 20.83 -0.15
N MET A 146 3.96 20.27 -1.13
CA MET A 146 4.16 18.87 -1.57
C MET A 146 5.49 18.66 -2.32
N MET A 147 6.12 19.74 -2.80
CA MET A 147 7.42 19.64 -3.47
C MET A 147 8.56 19.35 -2.47
N ILE A 148 8.32 19.56 -1.18
CA ILE A 148 9.30 19.31 -0.13
C ILE A 148 9.08 17.88 0.37
N PRO A 149 10.07 16.96 0.24
CA PRO A 149 9.96 15.60 0.78
C PRO A 149 9.73 15.62 2.29
N GLY A 150 8.70 14.92 2.75
CA GLY A 150 8.31 14.89 4.17
C GLY A 150 9.41 14.36 5.09
N GLU A 151 10.27 13.48 4.57
CA GLU A 151 11.40 12.89 5.29
C GLU A 151 12.41 13.92 5.78
N MET A 152 12.55 15.06 5.10
CA MET A 152 13.44 16.15 5.49
C MET A 152 13.06 16.76 6.84
N PHE A 153 11.80 16.69 7.22
CA PHE A 153 11.30 17.23 8.49
C PHE A 153 11.37 16.23 9.64
N THR A 154 11.78 14.98 9.40
CA THR A 154 11.74 13.91 10.41
C THR A 154 12.49 14.27 11.68
N ILE A 155 13.71 14.81 11.56
CA ILE A 155 14.55 15.18 12.72
C ILE A 155 13.94 16.38 13.47
N SER A 156 13.51 17.41 12.74
CA SER A 156 12.90 18.61 13.36
C SER A 156 11.57 18.29 14.03
N ASN A 157 10.76 17.43 13.42
CA ASN A 157 9.51 16.92 14.00
C ASN A 157 9.77 16.09 15.26
N TYR A 158 10.82 15.25 15.24
CA TYR A 158 11.22 14.49 16.43
C TYR A 158 11.62 15.39 17.58
N GLN A 159 12.43 16.43 17.32
CA GLN A 159 12.81 17.41 18.34
C GLN A 159 11.58 18.12 18.93
N THR A 160 10.64 18.55 18.08
CA THR A 160 9.38 19.16 18.50
C THR A 160 8.56 18.24 19.40
N VAL A 161 8.42 16.98 19.00
CA VAL A 161 7.70 15.93 19.76
C VAL A 161 8.36 15.71 21.12
N LYS A 162 9.68 15.68 21.17
CA LYS A 162 10.45 15.51 22.40
C LYS A 162 10.23 16.71 23.35
N MET A 163 10.28 17.92 22.82
CA MET A 163 9.99 19.14 23.61
C MET A 163 8.57 19.17 24.17
N LEU A 164 7.59 18.60 23.45
CA LEU A 164 6.19 18.47 23.89
C LEU A 164 5.96 17.31 24.85
N GLY A 165 6.95 16.46 25.09
CA GLY A 165 6.81 15.26 25.94
C GLY A 165 5.81 14.24 25.36
N TRP A 166 5.74 14.11 24.03
CA TRP A 166 4.81 13.20 23.35
C TRP A 166 5.42 11.84 23.01
N GLU A 167 6.70 11.62 23.29
CA GLU A 167 7.35 10.30 23.09
C GLU A 167 6.58 9.22 23.85
N ASN A 168 6.54 8.02 23.29
CA ASN A 168 5.84 6.86 23.85
C ASN A 168 4.34 7.14 24.17
N LYS A 169 3.67 7.84 23.26
CA LYS A 169 2.22 8.08 23.33
C LYS A 169 1.58 7.91 21.97
N PHE A 170 0.34 7.43 21.91
CA PHE A 170 -0.38 7.30 20.63
C PHE A 170 -0.60 8.63 19.91
N ILE A 171 -0.68 9.74 20.64
CA ILE A 171 -0.90 11.08 20.08
C ILE A 171 0.18 11.45 19.04
N VAL A 172 1.45 11.07 19.28
CA VAL A 172 2.55 11.36 18.36
C VAL A 172 2.49 10.55 17.07
N LEU A 173 1.83 9.40 17.10
CA LEU A 173 1.62 8.55 15.93
C LEU A 173 0.42 9.01 15.09
N ILE A 174 -0.46 9.83 15.66
CA ILE A 174 -1.72 10.27 15.05
C ILE A 174 -1.62 11.72 14.55
N ILE A 175 -1.33 12.68 15.43
CA ILE A 175 -1.46 14.12 15.17
C ILE A 175 -0.56 14.64 14.03
N PRO A 176 0.74 14.30 13.94
CA PRO A 176 1.64 14.90 12.93
C PRO A 176 1.23 14.61 11.48
N PHE A 177 0.44 13.56 11.25
CA PHE A 177 0.09 13.08 9.91
C PHE A 177 -1.40 13.19 9.59
N LEU A 178 -2.16 14.02 10.32
CA LEU A 178 -3.60 14.21 10.07
C LEU A 178 -3.87 14.96 8.77
N VAL A 179 -3.04 15.93 8.42
CA VAL A 179 -3.22 16.74 7.21
C VAL A 179 -2.38 16.17 6.08
N SER A 180 -3.04 15.84 4.97
CA SER A 180 -2.38 15.46 3.72
C SER A 180 -2.88 16.31 2.58
N VAL A 181 -2.01 17.17 2.08
CA VAL A 181 -2.32 18.03 0.92
C VAL A 181 -2.65 17.20 -0.31
N PHE A 182 -2.02 16.03 -0.47
CA PHE A 182 -2.33 15.10 -1.55
C PHE A 182 -3.79 14.61 -1.52
N TYR A 183 -4.30 14.22 -0.35
CA TYR A 183 -5.69 13.77 -0.24
C TYR A 183 -6.68 14.93 -0.42
N VAL A 184 -6.34 16.12 0.08
CA VAL A 184 -7.13 17.33 -0.17
C VAL A 184 -7.19 17.63 -1.66
N TYR A 185 -6.07 17.59 -2.36
CA TYR A 185 -6.00 17.80 -3.82
C TYR A 185 -6.85 16.76 -4.58
N LEU A 186 -6.70 15.50 -4.25
CA LEU A 186 -7.44 14.42 -4.90
C LEU A 186 -8.96 14.59 -4.74
N LEU A 187 -9.41 14.84 -3.51
CA LEU A 187 -10.83 15.01 -3.22
C LEU A 187 -11.39 16.32 -3.78
N ARG A 188 -10.64 17.43 -3.70
CA ARG A 188 -11.03 18.70 -4.34
C ARG A 188 -11.25 18.55 -5.83
N ASN A 189 -10.34 17.89 -6.54
CA ASN A 189 -10.52 17.65 -7.98
C ASN A 189 -11.74 16.79 -8.28
N ASN A 190 -12.05 15.81 -7.44
CA ASN A 190 -13.28 15.03 -7.56
C ASN A 190 -14.51 15.89 -7.29
N PHE A 191 -14.51 16.70 -6.25
CA PHE A 191 -15.59 17.63 -5.92
C PHE A 191 -15.86 18.66 -7.04
N MET A 192 -14.81 19.13 -7.71
CA MET A 192 -14.95 20.06 -8.84
C MET A 192 -15.60 19.44 -10.09
N GLN A 193 -15.62 18.12 -10.23
CA GLN A 193 -16.31 17.42 -11.31
C GLN A 193 -17.83 17.34 -11.08
N ILE A 194 -18.31 17.59 -9.88
CA ILE A 194 -19.74 17.64 -9.56
C ILE A 194 -20.30 18.96 -10.13
N PRO A 195 -21.40 18.94 -10.92
CA PRO A 195 -21.97 20.14 -11.52
C PRO A 195 -22.31 21.23 -10.51
N ASN A 196 -22.01 22.49 -10.85
CA ASN A 196 -22.31 23.64 -9.97
C ASN A 196 -23.81 23.89 -9.83
N GLU A 197 -24.60 23.48 -10.81
CA GLU A 197 -26.07 23.60 -10.82
C GLU A 197 -26.69 22.93 -9.59
N LEU A 198 -26.13 21.79 -9.14
CA LEU A 198 -26.58 21.13 -7.91
C LEU A 198 -26.34 21.98 -6.66
N TYR A 199 -25.23 22.72 -6.63
CA TYR A 199 -24.92 23.62 -5.51
C TYR A 199 -25.87 24.85 -5.53
N TYR A 200 -26.07 25.45 -6.70
CA TYR A 200 -26.97 26.60 -6.82
C TYR A 200 -28.43 26.24 -6.54
N ALA A 201 -28.91 25.09 -7.01
CA ALA A 201 -30.23 24.59 -6.67
C ALA A 201 -30.40 24.41 -5.15
N ALA A 202 -29.42 23.78 -4.49
CA ALA A 202 -29.42 23.63 -3.04
C ALA A 202 -29.43 24.99 -2.29
N LYS A 203 -28.78 26.02 -2.84
CA LYS A 203 -28.82 27.35 -2.27
C LYS A 203 -30.19 28.03 -2.42
N VAL A 204 -30.86 27.87 -3.57
CA VAL A 204 -32.23 28.37 -3.79
C VAL A 204 -33.19 27.69 -2.82
N ASP A 205 -32.99 26.39 -2.55
CA ASP A 205 -33.78 25.61 -1.57
C ASP A 205 -33.45 25.97 -0.10
N GLY A 206 -32.58 26.94 0.16
CA GLY A 206 -32.16 27.35 1.51
C GLY A 206 -31.30 26.32 2.24
N THR A 207 -30.71 25.36 1.51
CA THR A 207 -29.85 24.33 2.10
C THR A 207 -28.50 24.93 2.51
N SER A 208 -28.07 24.70 3.76
CA SER A 208 -26.76 25.12 4.26
C SER A 208 -25.62 24.35 3.59
N ASP A 209 -24.43 24.97 3.55
CA ASP A 209 -23.22 24.39 2.93
C ASP A 209 -22.86 23.02 3.52
N LEU A 210 -22.91 22.88 4.84
CA LEU A 210 -22.63 21.61 5.51
C LEU A 210 -23.67 20.54 5.15
N LYS A 211 -24.96 20.91 5.08
CA LYS A 211 -26.01 19.98 4.68
C LYS A 211 -25.84 19.53 3.23
N TYR A 212 -25.48 20.45 2.32
CA TYR A 212 -25.13 20.13 0.93
C TYR A 212 -23.90 19.19 0.85
N LEU A 213 -22.85 19.49 1.61
CA LEU A 213 -21.66 18.63 1.67
C LEU A 213 -22.03 17.19 2.07
N TRP A 214 -22.80 17.03 3.16
CA TRP A 214 -23.14 15.70 3.68
C TRP A 214 -24.15 14.94 2.81
N LYS A 215 -25.16 15.63 2.27
CA LYS A 215 -26.25 14.97 1.56
C LYS A 215 -26.00 14.79 0.06
N VAL A 216 -25.14 15.60 -0.53
CA VAL A 216 -24.91 15.59 -1.98
C VAL A 216 -23.46 15.25 -2.31
N MET A 217 -22.51 16.04 -1.83
CA MET A 217 -21.12 15.89 -2.28
C MET A 217 -20.45 14.62 -1.78
N ILE A 218 -20.58 14.28 -0.50
CA ILE A 218 -19.98 13.07 0.07
C ILE A 218 -20.50 11.81 -0.60
N PRO A 219 -21.84 11.60 -0.79
CA PRO A 219 -22.35 10.43 -1.50
C PRO A 219 -21.83 10.32 -2.94
N LEU A 220 -21.75 11.42 -3.68
CA LEU A 220 -21.22 11.44 -5.06
C LEU A 220 -19.71 11.16 -5.12
N ALA A 221 -18.96 11.58 -4.10
CA ALA A 221 -17.52 11.36 -3.99
C ALA A 221 -17.15 10.07 -3.25
N LEU A 222 -18.11 9.24 -2.87
CA LEU A 222 -17.88 8.04 -2.06
C LEU A 222 -16.79 7.10 -2.64
N PRO A 223 -16.69 6.85 -3.96
CA PRO A 223 -15.60 6.03 -4.51
C PRO A 223 -14.21 6.61 -4.24
N THR A 224 -14.06 7.93 -4.33
CA THR A 224 -12.81 8.64 -4.04
C THR A 224 -12.49 8.62 -2.54
N LEU A 225 -13.49 8.81 -1.70
CA LEU A 225 -13.32 8.72 -0.24
C LEU A 225 -12.88 7.32 0.20
N ILE A 226 -13.47 6.26 -0.35
CA ILE A 226 -13.05 4.88 -0.10
C ILE A 226 -11.58 4.69 -0.51
N SER A 227 -11.17 5.22 -1.67
CA SER A 227 -9.78 5.13 -2.12
C SER A 227 -8.82 5.85 -1.19
N ILE A 228 -9.15 7.07 -0.74
CA ILE A 228 -8.36 7.82 0.25
C ILE A 228 -8.26 7.05 1.57
N THR A 229 -9.37 6.48 2.04
CA THR A 229 -9.42 5.66 3.26
C THR A 229 -8.46 4.49 3.17
N ILE A 230 -8.51 3.74 2.06
CA ILE A 230 -7.62 2.59 1.84
C ILE A 230 -6.16 3.04 1.82
N LEU A 231 -5.83 4.07 1.05
CA LEU A 231 -4.45 4.59 0.95
C LEU A 231 -3.92 5.06 2.30
N LYS A 232 -4.74 5.77 3.09
CA LYS A 232 -4.36 6.24 4.43
C LYS A 232 -4.15 5.09 5.41
N MET A 233 -5.04 4.10 5.43
CA MET A 233 -4.90 2.90 6.26
C MET A 233 -3.65 2.10 5.89
N MET A 234 -3.40 1.90 4.59
CA MET A 234 -2.17 1.23 4.12
C MET A 234 -0.91 2.00 4.51
N GLY A 235 -0.94 3.34 4.44
CA GLY A 235 0.15 4.19 4.88
C GLY A 235 0.43 4.04 6.38
N SER A 236 -0.61 4.00 7.21
CA SER A 236 -0.49 3.78 8.65
C SER A 236 0.04 2.36 8.96
N TRP A 237 -0.43 1.34 8.24
CA TRP A 237 0.02 -0.04 8.39
C TRP A 237 1.50 -0.21 8.08
N ASN A 238 1.98 0.42 6.99
CA ASN A 238 3.36 0.33 6.54
C ASN A 238 4.30 1.33 7.22
N SER A 239 3.79 2.14 8.15
CA SER A 239 4.61 3.13 8.85
C SER A 239 5.66 2.46 9.71
N TYR A 240 6.94 2.76 9.48
CA TYR A 240 8.07 2.15 10.18
C TYR A 240 9.00 3.18 10.80
N MET A 241 9.50 4.12 10.00
CA MET A 241 10.57 5.03 10.43
C MET A 241 10.12 5.92 11.58
N TRP A 242 8.97 6.56 11.45
CA TRP A 242 8.46 7.47 12.48
C TRP A 242 8.11 6.75 13.78
N PRO A 243 7.30 5.67 13.79
CA PRO A 243 7.03 4.92 15.01
C PRO A 243 8.31 4.41 15.70
N ARG A 244 9.32 4.02 14.91
CA ARG A 244 10.62 3.59 15.45
C ARG A 244 11.34 4.69 16.22
N LEU A 245 11.19 5.95 15.82
CA LEU A 245 11.84 7.08 16.49
C LEU A 245 11.11 7.49 17.77
N VAL A 246 9.76 7.43 17.78
CA VAL A 246 8.94 8.07 18.82
C VAL A 246 8.25 7.11 19.76
N ALA A 247 8.14 5.81 19.42
CA ALA A 247 7.48 4.76 20.20
C ALA A 247 8.48 3.64 20.51
N ASN A 248 9.28 3.83 21.56
CA ASN A 248 10.34 2.91 21.94
C ASN A 248 9.89 1.87 22.96
N ASP A 249 8.78 2.12 23.67
CA ASP A 249 8.19 1.17 24.60
C ASP A 249 7.28 0.15 23.89
N ASP A 250 7.17 -1.03 24.47
CA ASP A 250 6.34 -2.11 23.87
C ASP A 250 4.84 -1.78 23.85
N LEU A 251 4.38 -0.84 24.69
CA LEU A 251 2.96 -0.49 24.74
C LEU A 251 2.48 0.29 23.52
N HIS A 252 3.38 1.04 22.87
CA HIS A 252 3.04 1.95 21.77
C HIS A 252 3.63 1.55 20.43
N LYS A 253 4.47 0.50 20.36
CA LYS A 253 5.01 0.00 19.09
C LYS A 253 3.91 -0.43 18.13
N LEU A 254 4.16 -0.20 16.84
CA LEU A 254 3.31 -0.64 15.73
C LEU A 254 3.81 -1.97 15.17
N ILE A 255 2.97 -2.61 14.35
CA ILE A 255 3.21 -3.96 13.82
C ILE A 255 4.52 -4.08 13.03
N THR A 256 4.87 -3.07 12.25
CA THR A 256 6.13 -3.03 11.49
C THR A 256 7.37 -2.98 12.39
N ASN A 257 7.25 -2.42 13.60
CA ASN A 257 8.34 -2.38 14.58
C ASN A 257 8.59 -3.77 15.21
N GLY A 258 7.55 -4.61 15.29
CA GLY A 258 7.65 -5.99 15.76
C GLY A 258 8.41 -6.93 14.81
N LEU A 259 8.63 -6.52 13.54
CA LEU A 259 9.37 -7.31 12.55
C LEU A 259 10.90 -7.16 12.67
N ARG A 260 11.40 -6.40 13.65
CA ARG A 260 12.84 -6.19 13.83
C ARG A 260 13.54 -7.47 14.26
N GLY A 261 14.77 -7.64 13.76
CA GLY A 261 15.61 -8.79 14.08
C GLY A 261 15.79 -9.04 15.58
N GLU A 262 15.77 -7.98 16.41
CA GLU A 262 15.89 -8.08 17.87
C GLU A 262 14.86 -9.04 18.51
N ALA A 263 13.62 -9.09 17.98
CA ALA A 263 12.58 -10.00 18.47
C ALA A 263 12.83 -11.48 18.08
N PHE A 264 13.73 -11.71 17.15
CA PHE A 264 14.08 -13.02 16.60
C PHE A 264 15.54 -13.38 16.81
N THR A 265 16.29 -12.55 17.54
CA THR A 265 17.69 -12.81 17.86
C THR A 265 17.75 -13.73 19.08
N ASP A 266 18.49 -14.82 18.96
CA ASP A 266 18.81 -15.70 20.04
C ASP A 266 19.71 -14.97 21.06
N ALA A 267 19.32 -15.00 22.33
CA ALA A 267 20.01 -14.25 23.38
C ALA A 267 21.44 -14.78 23.69
N ASP A 268 21.64 -16.08 23.47
CA ASP A 268 22.90 -16.74 23.80
C ASP A 268 23.91 -16.66 22.65
N THR A 269 23.44 -16.82 21.41
CA THR A 269 24.28 -16.86 20.23
C THR A 269 24.38 -15.52 19.49
N GLY A 270 23.45 -14.60 19.73
CA GLY A 270 23.34 -13.34 18.99
C GLY A 270 22.88 -13.50 17.52
N GLU A 271 22.49 -14.70 17.13
CA GLU A 271 22.10 -15.02 15.76
C GLU A 271 20.61 -14.80 15.52
N VAL A 272 20.25 -14.33 14.32
CA VAL A 272 18.86 -14.10 13.95
C VAL A 272 18.23 -15.38 13.42
N ASP A 273 17.06 -15.76 13.95
CA ASP A 273 16.20 -16.82 13.43
C ASP A 273 15.38 -16.28 12.25
N TYR A 274 15.98 -16.28 11.06
CA TYR A 274 15.36 -15.78 9.84
C TYR A 274 14.06 -16.54 9.47
N PRO A 275 13.95 -17.88 9.56
CA PRO A 275 12.70 -18.60 9.32
C PRO A 275 11.53 -18.06 10.17
N ARG A 276 11.75 -17.84 11.45
CA ARG A 276 10.74 -17.28 12.36
C ARG A 276 10.43 -15.82 12.01
N GLN A 277 11.45 -15.02 11.66
CA GLN A 277 11.25 -13.64 11.18
C GLN A 277 10.45 -13.61 9.88
N MET A 278 10.71 -14.51 8.92
CA MET A 278 9.92 -14.63 7.68
C MET A 278 8.46 -15.02 7.96
N ALA A 279 8.22 -15.88 8.96
CA ALA A 279 6.86 -16.20 9.39
C ALA A 279 6.13 -14.95 9.95
N ALA A 280 6.82 -14.13 10.75
CA ALA A 280 6.26 -12.86 11.22
C ALA A 280 5.93 -11.91 10.06
N VAL A 281 6.84 -11.76 9.08
CA VAL A 281 6.61 -10.93 7.88
C VAL A 281 5.41 -11.44 7.08
N ALA A 282 5.26 -12.76 6.94
CA ALA A 282 4.10 -13.36 6.26
C ALA A 282 2.79 -13.05 6.99
N ILE A 283 2.75 -13.19 8.33
CA ILE A 283 1.57 -12.83 9.15
C ILE A 283 1.19 -11.35 8.95
N VAL A 284 2.18 -10.45 9.05
CA VAL A 284 1.94 -9.01 8.93
C VAL A 284 1.54 -8.58 7.54
N SER A 285 1.99 -9.30 6.50
CA SER A 285 1.64 -9.01 5.11
C SER A 285 0.26 -9.54 4.72
N ALA A 286 -0.23 -10.60 5.35
CA ALA A 286 -1.48 -11.26 4.99
C ALA A 286 -2.71 -10.31 4.97
N PRO A 287 -2.94 -9.43 5.97
CA PRO A 287 -4.06 -8.48 5.94
C PRO A 287 -4.01 -7.53 4.75
N LEU A 288 -2.81 -7.07 4.34
CA LEU A 288 -2.66 -6.19 3.17
C LEU A 288 -3.03 -6.89 1.87
N PHE A 289 -2.64 -8.16 1.71
CA PHE A 289 -3.06 -8.97 0.57
C PHE A 289 -4.58 -9.16 0.53
N LEU A 290 -5.21 -9.45 1.67
CA LEU A 290 -6.67 -9.56 1.76
C LEU A 290 -7.35 -8.24 1.38
N VAL A 291 -6.91 -7.11 1.96
CA VAL A 291 -7.41 -5.78 1.60
C VAL A 291 -7.27 -5.53 0.10
N PHE A 292 -6.11 -5.82 -0.49
CA PHE A 292 -5.89 -5.66 -1.93
C PHE A 292 -6.84 -6.52 -2.76
N ILE A 293 -6.98 -7.81 -2.46
CA ILE A 293 -7.84 -8.73 -3.23
C ILE A 293 -9.30 -8.24 -3.24
N PHE A 294 -9.83 -7.83 -2.08
CA PHE A 294 -11.23 -7.40 -1.97
C PHE A 294 -11.47 -5.97 -2.46
N LEU A 295 -10.50 -5.07 -2.28
CA LEU A 295 -10.69 -3.64 -2.53
C LEU A 295 -9.99 -3.12 -3.79
N ARG A 296 -9.27 -3.97 -4.56
CA ARG A 296 -8.54 -3.57 -5.78
C ARG A 296 -9.37 -2.73 -6.77
N LYS A 297 -10.65 -3.07 -6.94
CA LYS A 297 -11.54 -2.34 -7.84
C LYS A 297 -11.80 -0.88 -7.42
N TYR A 298 -11.79 -0.61 -6.12
CA TYR A 298 -11.96 0.75 -5.59
C TYR A 298 -10.67 1.54 -5.69
N ILE A 299 -9.52 0.91 -5.39
CA ILE A 299 -8.18 1.51 -5.54
C ILE A 299 -7.98 1.95 -7.00
N MET A 300 -8.27 1.07 -7.96
CA MET A 300 -8.11 1.36 -9.40
C MET A 300 -9.04 2.47 -9.88
N LYS A 301 -10.32 2.49 -9.44
CA LYS A 301 -11.28 3.54 -9.83
C LYS A 301 -10.92 4.92 -9.28
N GLY A 302 -10.35 5.01 -8.09
CA GLY A 302 -9.94 6.27 -7.49
C GLY A 302 -8.76 6.92 -8.19
N VAL A 303 -7.81 6.11 -8.69
CA VAL A 303 -6.60 6.59 -9.37
C VAL A 303 -6.87 6.88 -10.86
N SER A 304 -7.67 6.05 -11.55
CA SER A 304 -7.86 6.17 -13.00
C SER A 304 -8.75 7.36 -13.43
N ARG A 305 -9.68 7.82 -12.58
CA ARG A 305 -10.52 8.98 -12.90
C ARG A 305 -9.78 10.31 -12.91
N SER A 306 -8.58 10.40 -12.35
CA SER A 306 -7.77 11.62 -12.39
C SER A 306 -6.89 11.76 -13.64
N GLY A 307 -6.80 10.73 -14.49
CA GLY A 307 -5.81 10.65 -15.57
C GLY A 307 -6.32 10.63 -17.01
N ILE A 308 -7.62 10.53 -17.28
CA ILE A 308 -8.13 10.44 -18.66
C ILE A 308 -9.13 11.55 -18.92
N LYS A 309 -8.63 12.67 -19.46
CA LYS A 309 -9.33 13.49 -20.42
C LYS A 309 -8.81 13.06 -21.80
N GLY A 310 -9.50 12.19 -22.46
CA GLY A 310 -9.42 11.92 -23.88
C GLY A 310 -10.81 12.00 -24.44
#